data_7f0e0d3373a82ffa3d547139f9716834
#
_entry.id   7f0e0d3373a82ffa3d547139f9716834
#
_cell.length_a   1.000
_cell.length_b   1.000
_cell.length_c   1.000
_cell.angle_alpha   90.00
_cell.angle_beta   90.00
_cell.angle_gamma   90.00
#
_symmetry.space_group_name_H-M   'P 1'
#
loop_
_entity.id
_entity.type
_entity.pdbx_description
1 polymer ?
#
loop_
_entity_poly.entity_id
_entity_poly.type
_entity_poly.pdbx_seq_one_letter_code
_entity_poly.pdbx_strand_id
1 'polypeptide(L)'
;MAKNTISKITKAKKFSEQKVTVPKQLSLFELFASDREDYSQTLKLYGIIPTKVYNKVERVQGQYLPSFERMFVYQKKRYKLKVTPARIQDSEGKDRDAYMGKREELIEDALLKMAADGRRAQAVYLDNQFTVIFTRNALQQELAVQGHTYSYAQIEESIEILFKSSVELQAEGQNDYDKFHLVEAYGFRGRNDEEYTYVKFSPQVTASIESNNFRLVNYRKLMAYTSTIARLLHKRLAHNFVYADDEQTYHFSVNSIYRDFGLNQESLLKHKVAETKDAMQELVASNVVADYKINPVYDASRKNKLTDQIFDITPHEDFIKDVIKANKDVKRRNGEMSIEKYLPAELRENLPKK
;
A
#
# COMPACT_ATOMS: atom_id res chain seq x y z
N MET A 1 12.90 15.18 26.38
CA MET A 1 13.02 14.43 25.12
C MET A 1 12.42 15.13 23.89
N ALA A 2 11.30 15.87 24.03
CA ALA A 2 10.62 16.58 22.91
C ALA A 2 11.46 17.65 22.20
N LYS A 3 12.27 18.44 22.92
CA LYS A 3 13.11 19.51 22.34
C LYS A 3 14.21 18.96 21.38
N ASN A 4 14.70 17.74 21.62
CA ASN A 4 15.73 17.15 20.77
C ASN A 4 15.19 16.67 19.39
N THR A 5 13.93 16.28 19.30
CA THR A 5 13.34 15.83 18.04
C THR A 5 13.02 17.01 17.10
N ILE A 6 12.53 18.13 17.66
CA ILE A 6 12.29 19.36 16.87
C ILE A 6 13.62 19.93 16.35
N SER A 7 14.66 19.92 17.19
CA SER A 7 15.99 20.38 16.75
C SER A 7 16.58 19.47 15.64
N LYS A 8 16.25 18.19 15.63
CA LYS A 8 16.65 17.26 14.56
C LYS A 8 15.88 17.51 13.26
N ILE A 9 14.57 17.83 13.33
CA ILE A 9 13.75 18.16 12.16
C ILE A 9 14.19 19.51 11.55
N THR A 10 14.45 20.51 12.39
CA THR A 10 14.95 21.82 11.94
C THR A 10 16.40 21.71 11.44
N LYS A 11 17.22 20.83 12.04
CA LYS A 11 18.55 20.53 11.54
C LYS A 11 18.53 19.72 10.24
N ALA A 12 17.55 18.82 10.01
CA ALA A 12 17.39 18.13 8.73
C ALA A 12 17.17 19.12 7.59
N LYS A 13 16.39 20.18 7.81
CA LYS A 13 16.21 21.27 6.84
C LYS A 13 17.51 22.07 6.58
N LYS A 14 18.36 22.22 7.60
CA LYS A 14 19.70 22.83 7.46
C LYS A 14 20.76 21.85 6.91
N PHE A 15 20.59 20.54 7.16
CA PHE A 15 21.50 19.52 6.64
C PHE A 15 21.37 19.32 5.13
N SER A 16 20.22 19.61 4.51
CA SER A 16 20.08 19.61 3.05
C SER A 16 20.86 20.74 2.39
N GLU A 17 21.21 21.79 3.14
CA GLU A 17 22.03 22.90 2.65
C GLU A 17 23.56 22.71 2.91
N GLN A 18 23.92 21.85 3.85
CA GLN A 18 25.32 21.47 4.05
C GLN A 18 25.58 20.16 3.31
N LYS A 19 26.43 20.22 2.27
CA LYS A 19 26.95 19.08 1.51
C LYS A 19 27.50 17.97 2.44
N VAL A 20 26.62 17.24 3.09
CA VAL A 20 26.96 15.93 3.65
C VAL A 20 26.50 14.92 2.60
N THR A 21 27.47 14.46 1.85
CA THR A 21 27.38 13.40 0.87
C THR A 21 26.83 12.12 1.49
N VAL A 22 25.52 11.96 1.42
CA VAL A 22 24.91 10.63 1.37
C VAL A 22 24.12 10.57 0.05
N PRO A 23 24.80 10.32 -1.08
CA PRO A 23 24.21 10.34 -2.42
C PRO A 23 23.01 9.39 -2.54
N LYS A 24 22.99 8.32 -1.74
CA LYS A 24 21.98 7.28 -1.79
C LYS A 24 20.60 7.71 -1.25
N GLN A 25 20.56 8.56 -0.23
CA GLN A 25 19.28 8.94 0.40
C GLN A 25 18.49 9.96 -0.43
N LEU A 26 19.16 11.00 -0.94
CA LEU A 26 18.51 12.00 -1.80
C LEU A 26 17.99 11.39 -3.08
N SER A 27 18.74 10.47 -3.70
CA SER A 27 18.33 9.79 -4.92
C SER A 27 17.10 8.88 -4.72
N LEU A 28 16.91 8.27 -3.53
CA LEU A 28 15.77 7.42 -3.25
C LEU A 28 14.47 8.22 -3.15
N PHE A 29 14.48 9.44 -2.59
CA PHE A 29 13.30 10.30 -2.60
C PHE A 29 12.94 10.77 -3.99
N GLU A 30 13.92 11.15 -4.79
CA GLU A 30 13.71 11.48 -6.21
C GLU A 30 13.14 10.29 -6.98
N LEU A 31 13.59 9.06 -6.65
CA LEU A 31 13.06 7.83 -7.25
C LEU A 31 11.62 7.55 -6.83
N PHE A 32 11.27 7.82 -5.56
CA PHE A 32 9.91 7.64 -5.05
C PHE A 32 8.98 8.76 -5.51
N ALA A 33 9.51 9.94 -5.84
CA ALA A 33 8.73 11.09 -6.26
C ALA A 33 7.94 10.82 -7.55
N SER A 34 6.78 11.42 -7.67
CA SER A 34 5.95 11.38 -8.85
C SER A 34 5.45 12.79 -9.17
N ASP A 35 5.90 13.34 -10.31
CA ASP A 35 5.46 14.65 -10.80
C ASP A 35 4.02 14.66 -11.33
N ARG A 36 3.33 13.50 -11.27
CA ARG A 36 2.02 13.31 -11.87
C ARG A 36 0.94 13.37 -10.81
N GLU A 37 0.07 14.36 -10.92
CA GLU A 37 -1.00 14.63 -9.96
C GLU A 37 -1.94 13.44 -9.72
N ASP A 38 -2.29 12.70 -10.78
CA ASP A 38 -3.23 11.58 -10.71
C ASP A 38 -2.57 10.24 -10.29
N TYR A 39 -1.25 10.22 -10.05
CA TYR A 39 -0.51 8.99 -9.79
C TYR A 39 0.13 8.98 -8.41
N SER A 40 0.31 7.80 -7.85
CA SER A 40 1.04 7.52 -6.61
C SER A 40 1.92 6.29 -6.76
N GLN A 41 2.81 6.08 -5.83
CA GLN A 41 3.58 4.83 -5.71
C GLN A 41 2.84 3.85 -4.78
N THR A 42 2.76 2.59 -5.18
CA THR A 42 2.23 1.51 -4.35
C THR A 42 3.32 0.49 -4.07
N LEU A 43 3.47 0.10 -2.81
CA LEU A 43 4.49 -0.84 -2.38
C LEU A 43 4.08 -2.26 -2.74
N LYS A 44 4.97 -3.02 -3.40
CA LYS A 44 4.64 -4.32 -3.97
C LYS A 44 4.20 -5.34 -2.92
N LEU A 45 4.94 -5.50 -1.86
CA LEU A 45 4.61 -6.47 -0.81
C LEU A 45 3.48 -5.95 0.09
N TYR A 46 3.60 -4.74 0.60
CA TYR A 46 2.65 -4.17 1.58
C TYR A 46 1.29 -3.85 1.00
N GLY A 47 1.19 -3.54 -0.30
CA GLY A 47 -0.09 -3.39 -1.00
C GLY A 47 -0.82 -4.71 -1.24
N ILE A 48 -0.17 -5.86 -1.00
CA ILE A 48 -0.72 -7.20 -1.25
C ILE A 48 -0.98 -7.97 0.05
N ILE A 49 -0.18 -7.71 1.12
CA ILE A 49 -0.38 -8.40 2.41
C ILE A 49 -1.79 -8.09 2.95
N PRO A 50 -2.65 -9.12 3.20
CA PRO A 50 -4.03 -8.93 3.62
C PRO A 50 -4.15 -8.59 5.11
N THR A 51 -3.54 -7.46 5.51
CA THR A 51 -3.52 -6.99 6.92
C THR A 51 -4.82 -6.34 7.35
N LYS A 52 -5.68 -5.94 6.41
CA LYS A 52 -6.90 -5.18 6.68
C LYS A 52 -8.12 -6.11 6.80
N VAL A 53 -9.09 -5.72 7.63
CA VAL A 53 -10.37 -6.37 7.80
C VAL A 53 -11.45 -5.46 7.23
N TYR A 54 -12.12 -5.93 6.19
CA TYR A 54 -13.14 -5.14 5.47
C TYR A 54 -14.57 -5.48 5.88
N ASN A 55 -14.75 -6.60 6.56
CA ASN A 55 -16.05 -7.04 7.02
C ASN A 55 -16.41 -6.38 8.36
N LYS A 56 -17.69 -6.18 8.59
CA LYS A 56 -18.19 -5.77 9.91
C LYS A 56 -17.88 -6.87 10.91
N VAL A 57 -17.12 -6.53 11.94
CA VAL A 57 -16.82 -7.46 13.04
C VAL A 57 -17.83 -7.22 14.15
N GLU A 58 -18.55 -8.26 14.54
CA GLU A 58 -19.43 -8.21 15.70
C GLU A 58 -18.57 -8.04 16.97
N ARG A 59 -18.92 -7.03 17.77
CA ARG A 59 -18.26 -6.77 19.04
C ARG A 59 -19.14 -7.30 20.16
N VAL A 60 -18.57 -8.19 20.95
CA VAL A 60 -19.20 -8.61 22.20
C VAL A 60 -18.65 -7.68 23.31
N GLN A 61 -19.55 -7.04 24.03
CA GLN A 61 -19.18 -6.11 25.10
C GLN A 61 -18.31 -6.81 26.15
N GLY A 62 -17.17 -6.20 26.50
CA GLY A 62 -16.23 -6.75 27.47
C GLY A 62 -15.27 -7.82 26.94
N GLN A 63 -15.31 -8.14 25.65
CA GLN A 63 -14.37 -9.06 25.03
C GLN A 63 -13.36 -8.32 24.13
N TYR A 64 -12.13 -8.80 24.13
CA TYR A 64 -11.09 -8.36 23.22
C TYR A 64 -11.28 -8.98 21.84
N LEU A 65 -10.97 -8.23 20.78
CA LEU A 65 -10.91 -8.80 19.44
C LEU A 65 -9.75 -9.80 19.36
N PRO A 66 -9.99 -11.01 18.84
CA PRO A 66 -8.90 -11.99 18.68
C PRO A 66 -7.92 -11.56 17.59
N SER A 67 -6.68 -12.02 17.69
CA SER A 67 -5.78 -12.01 16.53
C SER A 67 -6.38 -12.90 15.44
N PHE A 68 -6.25 -12.50 14.17
CA PHE A 68 -6.64 -13.35 13.06
C PHE A 68 -5.43 -13.85 12.29
N GLU A 69 -5.57 -15.04 11.70
CA GLU A 69 -4.55 -15.65 10.84
C GLU A 69 -5.09 -15.79 9.42
N ARG A 70 -4.21 -15.58 8.45
CA ARG A 70 -4.52 -15.73 7.02
C ARG A 70 -3.36 -16.36 6.29
N MET A 71 -3.69 -17.15 5.26
CA MET A 71 -2.71 -17.63 4.30
C MET A 71 -2.86 -16.82 3.02
N PHE A 72 -1.74 -16.41 2.41
CA PHE A 72 -1.74 -15.75 1.12
C PHE A 72 -0.55 -16.21 0.28
N VAL A 73 -0.61 -15.94 -1.02
CA VAL A 73 0.44 -16.32 -1.97
C VAL A 73 1.09 -15.05 -2.52
N TYR A 74 2.42 -14.97 -2.39
CA TYR A 74 3.21 -13.91 -2.98
C TYR A 74 4.42 -14.50 -3.71
N GLN A 75 4.62 -14.14 -4.98
CA GLN A 75 5.70 -14.67 -5.83
C GLN A 75 5.81 -16.20 -5.80
N LYS A 76 4.66 -16.89 -5.92
CA LYS A 76 4.54 -18.36 -5.88
C LYS A 76 4.91 -19.02 -4.54
N LYS A 77 5.23 -18.24 -3.50
CA LYS A 77 5.45 -18.73 -2.13
C LYS A 77 4.22 -18.48 -1.28
N ARG A 78 3.94 -19.41 -0.38
CA ARG A 78 2.87 -19.26 0.62
C ARG A 78 3.42 -18.62 1.88
N TYR A 79 2.62 -17.76 2.46
CA TYR A 79 2.93 -17.07 3.71
C TYR A 79 1.76 -17.19 4.67
N LYS A 80 2.09 -17.36 5.94
CA LYS A 80 1.16 -17.23 7.06
C LYS A 80 1.28 -15.82 7.61
N LEU A 81 0.15 -15.15 7.70
CA LEU A 81 0.01 -13.83 8.29
C LEU A 81 -0.79 -13.95 9.58
N LYS A 82 -0.31 -13.33 10.66
CA LYS A 82 -1.09 -13.11 11.87
C LYS A 82 -1.15 -11.63 12.17
N VAL A 83 -2.35 -11.10 12.40
CA VAL A 83 -2.57 -9.70 12.74
C VAL A 83 -3.22 -9.61 14.11
N THR A 84 -2.59 -8.85 15.00
CA THR A 84 -3.15 -8.52 16.31
C THR A 84 -3.76 -7.12 16.21
N PRO A 85 -5.03 -6.95 16.63
CA PRO A 85 -5.71 -5.66 16.58
C PRO A 85 -5.06 -4.63 17.49
N ALA A 86 -5.24 -3.37 17.15
CA ALA A 86 -4.85 -2.24 17.98
C ALA A 86 -5.75 -2.14 19.21
N ARG A 87 -5.17 -1.84 20.38
CA ARG A 87 -5.92 -1.36 21.54
C ARG A 87 -5.83 0.15 21.60
N ILE A 88 -6.96 0.81 21.45
CA ILE A 88 -7.09 2.26 21.45
C ILE A 88 -8.16 2.70 22.45
N GLN A 89 -8.19 3.99 22.77
CA GLN A 89 -9.24 4.58 23.59
C GLN A 89 -10.30 5.24 22.72
N ASP A 90 -11.56 5.13 23.12
CA ASP A 90 -12.64 5.89 22.51
C ASP A 90 -12.68 7.32 23.08
N SER A 91 -13.66 8.13 22.62
CA SER A 91 -13.84 9.52 23.07
C SER A 91 -14.19 9.65 24.55
N GLU A 92 -14.62 8.57 25.21
CA GLU A 92 -14.92 8.50 26.64
C GLU A 92 -13.73 7.98 27.48
N GLY A 93 -12.60 7.69 26.84
CA GLY A 93 -11.39 7.14 27.47
C GLY A 93 -11.48 5.65 27.78
N LYS A 94 -12.49 4.93 27.25
CA LYS A 94 -12.61 3.47 27.41
C LYS A 94 -11.78 2.74 26.38
N ASP A 95 -11.09 1.72 26.83
CA ASP A 95 -10.30 0.86 25.94
C ASP A 95 -11.21 0.07 24.99
N ARG A 96 -10.84 0.05 23.73
CA ARG A 96 -11.44 -0.79 22.71
C ARG A 96 -10.40 -1.33 21.73
N ASP A 97 -10.66 -2.51 21.20
CA ASP A 97 -9.84 -3.05 20.13
C ASP A 97 -10.37 -2.63 18.76
N ALA A 98 -9.47 -2.44 17.81
CA ALA A 98 -9.78 -2.10 16.42
C ALA A 98 -8.85 -2.83 15.46
N TYR A 99 -9.42 -3.41 14.41
CA TYR A 99 -8.63 -3.87 13.27
C TYR A 99 -8.36 -2.73 12.31
N MET A 100 -7.24 -2.80 11.61
CA MET A 100 -7.02 -1.99 10.42
C MET A 100 -8.09 -2.31 9.37
N GLY A 101 -8.74 -1.31 8.80
CA GLY A 101 -9.81 -1.46 7.82
C GLY A 101 -9.62 -0.60 6.57
N LYS A 102 -10.74 -0.32 5.88
CA LYS A 102 -10.76 0.52 4.67
C LYS A 102 -10.23 1.93 4.93
N ARG A 103 -10.58 2.52 6.08
CA ARG A 103 -10.14 3.89 6.41
C ARG A 103 -8.62 3.96 6.59
N GLU A 104 -8.03 3.00 7.30
CA GLU A 104 -6.59 2.92 7.52
C GLU A 104 -5.84 2.71 6.21
N GLU A 105 -6.38 1.89 5.30
CA GLU A 105 -5.81 1.70 3.95
C GLU A 105 -5.84 2.99 3.13
N LEU A 106 -6.95 3.73 3.13
CA LEU A 106 -7.08 4.99 2.40
C LEU A 106 -6.12 6.06 2.93
N ILE A 107 -5.92 6.12 4.25
CA ILE A 107 -4.98 7.04 4.88
C ILE A 107 -3.53 6.66 4.54
N GLU A 108 -3.19 5.38 4.56
CA GLU A 108 -1.88 4.87 4.13
C GLU A 108 -1.59 5.24 2.67
N ASP A 109 -2.55 4.99 1.76
CA ASP A 109 -2.44 5.34 0.34
C ASP A 109 -2.27 6.86 0.14
N ALA A 110 -3.00 7.68 0.92
CA ALA A 110 -2.88 9.14 0.87
C ALA A 110 -1.52 9.64 1.38
N LEU A 111 -0.99 9.06 2.46
CA LEU A 111 0.35 9.39 2.96
C LEU A 111 1.43 9.06 1.94
N LEU A 112 1.36 7.90 1.30
CA LEU A 112 2.30 7.52 0.23
C LEU A 112 2.17 8.44 -0.99
N LYS A 113 0.94 8.85 -1.35
CA LYS A 113 0.69 9.84 -2.40
C LYS A 113 1.34 11.18 -2.09
N MET A 114 1.08 11.70 -0.89
CA MET A 114 1.62 13.00 -0.47
C MET A 114 3.15 12.98 -0.41
N ALA A 115 3.75 11.86 0.04
CA ALA A 115 5.19 11.65 0.03
C ALA A 115 5.78 11.64 -1.39
N ALA A 116 5.09 10.99 -2.33
CA ALA A 116 5.51 10.92 -3.73
C ALA A 116 5.35 12.26 -4.46
N ASP A 117 4.31 13.01 -4.14
CA ASP A 117 4.02 14.33 -4.73
C ASP A 117 4.99 15.42 -4.22
N GLY A 118 5.34 15.38 -2.94
CA GLY A 118 6.25 16.35 -2.31
C GLY A 118 5.70 17.76 -2.13
N ARG A 119 4.47 18.05 -2.60
CA ARG A 119 3.87 19.40 -2.55
C ARG A 119 3.22 19.72 -1.20
N ARG A 120 2.56 18.72 -0.60
CA ARG A 120 1.77 18.87 0.64
C ARG A 120 2.37 18.13 1.83
N ALA A 121 3.38 17.32 1.59
CA ALA A 121 4.16 16.61 2.59
C ALA A 121 5.61 16.53 2.18
N GLN A 122 6.48 16.28 3.15
CA GLN A 122 7.89 16.07 2.93
C GLN A 122 8.25 14.64 3.31
N ALA A 123 8.83 13.89 2.37
CA ALA A 123 9.46 12.61 2.66
C ALA A 123 10.88 12.85 3.18
N VAL A 124 11.23 12.21 4.29
CA VAL A 124 12.56 12.31 4.92
C VAL A 124 12.95 10.95 5.50
N TYR A 125 14.26 10.74 5.74
CA TYR A 125 14.72 9.65 6.58
C TYR A 125 15.02 10.16 7.99
N LEU A 126 14.28 9.65 8.97
CA LEU A 126 14.56 9.86 10.39
C LEU A 126 15.01 8.54 10.99
N ASP A 127 16.20 8.52 11.60
CA ASP A 127 16.81 7.31 12.17
C ASP A 127 16.85 6.13 11.17
N ASN A 128 17.20 6.42 9.91
CA ASN A 128 17.22 5.48 8.78
C ASN A 128 15.87 4.85 8.42
N GLN A 129 14.76 5.49 8.77
CA GLN A 129 13.41 5.05 8.43
C GLN A 129 12.67 6.09 7.59
N PHE A 130 11.94 5.62 6.59
CA PHE A 130 11.08 6.44 5.76
C PHE A 130 10.01 7.12 6.60
N THR A 131 9.99 8.43 6.55
CA THR A 131 9.10 9.28 7.36
C THR A 131 8.42 10.31 6.48
N VAL A 132 7.14 10.49 6.67
CA VAL A 132 6.35 11.52 6.00
C VAL A 132 5.98 12.59 7.01
N ILE A 133 6.35 13.84 6.70
CA ILE A 133 6.02 15.03 7.50
C ILE A 133 4.96 15.83 6.73
N PHE A 134 3.85 16.14 7.37
CA PHE A 134 2.69 16.79 6.76
C PHE A 134 1.90 17.59 7.80
N THR A 135 0.89 18.36 7.38
CA THR A 135 -0.11 18.95 8.29
C THR A 135 -1.38 18.09 8.29
N ARG A 136 -2.08 18.03 9.42
CA ARG A 136 -3.37 17.31 9.51
C ARG A 136 -4.36 17.83 8.46
N ASN A 137 -4.39 19.14 8.27
CA ASN A 137 -5.23 19.76 7.25
C ASN A 137 -4.87 19.30 5.83
N ALA A 138 -3.57 19.19 5.50
CA ALA A 138 -3.14 18.72 4.18
C ALA A 138 -3.62 17.28 3.90
N LEU A 139 -3.51 16.36 4.87
CA LEU A 139 -4.01 15.00 4.74
C LEU A 139 -5.54 14.95 4.64
N GLN A 140 -6.24 15.73 5.47
CA GLN A 140 -7.70 15.83 5.40
C GLN A 140 -8.17 16.34 4.04
N GLN A 141 -7.53 17.39 3.52
CA GLN A 141 -7.84 17.94 2.20
C GLN A 141 -7.54 16.95 1.06
N GLU A 142 -6.41 16.23 1.15
CA GLU A 142 -6.07 15.19 0.17
C GLU A 142 -7.17 14.12 0.10
N LEU A 143 -7.61 13.61 1.25
CA LEU A 143 -8.68 12.63 1.34
C LEU A 143 -10.02 13.20 0.85
N ALA A 144 -10.36 14.44 1.23
CA ALA A 144 -11.61 15.10 0.84
C ALA A 144 -11.72 15.34 -0.67
N VAL A 145 -10.63 15.73 -1.33
CA VAL A 145 -10.56 15.88 -2.81
C VAL A 145 -10.85 14.57 -3.53
N GLN A 146 -10.52 13.44 -2.88
CA GLN A 146 -10.80 12.10 -3.41
C GLN A 146 -12.18 11.55 -2.97
N GLY A 147 -13.02 12.37 -2.33
CA GLY A 147 -14.36 11.97 -1.89
C GLY A 147 -14.42 11.28 -0.52
N HIS A 148 -13.32 11.29 0.24
CA HIS A 148 -13.23 10.67 1.56
C HIS A 148 -13.14 11.72 2.66
N THR A 149 -14.26 12.05 3.30
CA THR A 149 -14.32 13.06 4.36
C THR A 149 -14.15 12.42 5.73
N TYR A 150 -13.05 12.75 6.41
CA TYR A 150 -12.76 12.33 7.78
C TYR A 150 -12.44 13.53 8.67
N SER A 151 -12.86 13.46 9.94
CA SER A 151 -12.45 14.42 10.95
C SER A 151 -10.99 14.21 11.36
N TYR A 152 -10.38 15.23 11.99
CA TYR A 152 -9.03 15.09 12.54
C TYR A 152 -8.94 13.93 13.54
N ALA A 153 -9.94 13.77 14.41
CA ALA A 153 -9.98 12.66 15.35
C ALA A 153 -10.00 11.28 14.66
N GLN A 154 -10.73 11.15 13.55
CA GLN A 154 -10.75 9.90 12.77
C GLN A 154 -9.42 9.63 12.07
N ILE A 155 -8.73 10.68 11.60
CA ILE A 155 -7.40 10.55 10.99
C ILE A 155 -6.37 10.15 12.06
N GLU A 156 -6.38 10.79 13.22
CA GLU A 156 -5.51 10.47 14.34
C GLU A 156 -5.73 9.06 14.84
N GLU A 157 -6.97 8.65 15.03
CA GLU A 157 -7.36 7.29 15.40
C GLU A 157 -6.83 6.26 14.40
N SER A 158 -6.94 6.53 13.11
CA SER A 158 -6.43 5.59 12.09
C SER A 158 -4.92 5.45 12.11
N ILE A 159 -4.19 6.54 12.33
CA ILE A 159 -2.73 6.50 12.47
C ILE A 159 -2.35 5.72 13.74
N GLU A 160 -3.11 5.89 14.83
CA GLU A 160 -2.92 5.14 16.06
C GLU A 160 -3.20 3.64 15.86
N ILE A 161 -4.24 3.29 15.10
CA ILE A 161 -4.54 1.89 14.74
C ILE A 161 -3.39 1.27 13.92
N LEU A 162 -2.85 1.99 12.93
CA LEU A 162 -1.70 1.55 12.13
C LEU A 162 -0.44 1.35 12.99
N PHE A 163 -0.23 2.21 13.99
CA PHE A 163 0.89 2.15 14.90
C PHE A 163 0.76 1.01 15.92
N LYS A 164 -0.42 0.78 16.48
CA LYS A 164 -0.65 -0.21 17.54
C LYS A 164 -0.95 -1.62 17.04
N SER A 165 -1.37 -1.77 15.79
CA SER A 165 -1.61 -3.09 15.20
C SER A 165 -0.29 -3.81 14.94
N SER A 166 -0.18 -5.07 15.36
CA SER A 166 1.00 -5.89 15.13
C SER A 166 0.77 -6.88 13.99
N VAL A 167 1.72 -6.96 13.09
CA VAL A 167 1.75 -7.88 11.94
C VAL A 167 2.86 -8.89 12.14
N GLU A 168 2.57 -10.18 12.04
CA GLU A 168 3.53 -11.27 12.07
C GLU A 168 3.45 -12.02 10.75
N LEU A 169 4.59 -12.15 10.08
CA LEU A 169 4.71 -12.74 8.75
C LEU A 169 5.69 -13.91 8.78
N GLN A 170 5.25 -15.07 8.34
CA GLN A 170 6.04 -16.29 8.30
C GLN A 170 5.93 -16.94 6.91
N ALA A 171 7.04 -17.32 6.30
CA ALA A 171 7.01 -18.13 5.10
C ALA A 171 6.64 -19.58 5.46
N GLU A 172 5.80 -20.22 4.62
CA GLU A 172 5.41 -21.62 4.83
C GLU A 172 6.63 -22.54 4.87
N GLY A 173 6.69 -23.40 5.87
CA GLY A 173 7.81 -24.33 6.06
C GLY A 173 9.04 -23.73 6.73
N GLN A 174 9.01 -22.47 7.16
CA GLN A 174 10.05 -21.83 7.96
C GLN A 174 9.58 -21.66 9.41
N ASN A 175 10.51 -21.74 10.35
CA ASN A 175 10.23 -21.48 11.77
C ASN A 175 10.41 -20.00 12.11
N ASP A 176 11.20 -19.28 11.31
CA ASP A 176 11.46 -17.86 11.50
C ASP A 176 10.28 -17.02 11.03
N TYR A 177 9.98 -15.97 11.76
CA TYR A 177 8.93 -15.01 11.41
C TYR A 177 9.41 -13.59 11.71
N ASP A 178 8.88 -12.65 10.92
CA ASP A 178 9.03 -11.22 11.15
C ASP A 178 7.81 -10.68 11.88
N LYS A 179 8.03 -9.89 12.93
CA LYS A 179 6.96 -9.19 13.65
C LYS A 179 7.22 -7.70 13.65
N PHE A 180 6.25 -6.93 13.17
CA PHE A 180 6.41 -5.48 12.98
C PHE A 180 5.07 -4.75 13.05
N HIS A 181 5.13 -3.43 13.12
CA HIS A 181 4.01 -2.51 12.94
C HIS A 181 4.15 -1.84 11.57
N LEU A 182 3.06 -1.39 10.95
CA LEU A 182 3.16 -0.63 9.70
C LEU A 182 3.74 0.76 9.94
N VAL A 183 3.33 1.40 11.04
CA VAL A 183 3.85 2.68 11.52
C VAL A 183 4.66 2.42 12.79
N GLU A 184 5.91 2.84 12.80
CA GLU A 184 6.83 2.66 13.93
C GLU A 184 6.75 3.79 14.95
N ALA A 185 6.49 5.01 14.48
CA ALA A 185 6.29 6.17 15.33
C ALA A 185 5.45 7.23 14.61
N TYR A 186 4.71 7.99 15.37
CA TYR A 186 4.01 9.17 14.88
C TYR A 186 3.97 10.26 15.95
N GLY A 187 3.67 11.49 15.55
CA GLY A 187 3.49 12.58 16.49
C GLY A 187 2.75 13.75 15.86
N PHE A 188 1.83 14.30 16.62
CA PHE A 188 1.12 15.53 16.31
C PHE A 188 1.79 16.66 17.08
N ARG A 189 2.23 17.71 16.37
CA ARG A 189 3.00 18.80 16.94
C ARG A 189 2.42 20.14 16.51
N GLY A 190 2.45 21.12 17.42
CA GLY A 190 2.14 22.52 17.17
C GLY A 190 1.01 23.08 18.04
N ARG A 191 1.22 24.30 18.46
CA ARG A 191 0.20 25.28 18.88
C ARG A 191 0.44 26.47 17.99
N ASN A 192 -0.62 27.00 17.38
CA ASN A 192 -0.60 28.15 16.47
C ASN A 192 0.18 27.86 15.16
N ASP A 193 -0.33 28.24 14.05
CA ASP A 193 0.15 28.34 12.65
C ASP A 193 1.29 27.42 12.12
N GLU A 194 2.06 26.75 12.99
CA GLU A 194 3.11 25.78 12.66
C GLU A 194 2.77 24.38 13.17
N GLU A 195 1.61 23.86 12.76
CA GLU A 195 1.22 22.51 13.10
C GLU A 195 1.78 21.52 12.07
N TYR A 196 2.57 20.55 12.51
CA TYR A 196 2.93 19.41 11.67
C TYR A 196 2.85 18.08 12.40
N THR A 197 2.55 17.09 11.60
CA THR A 197 2.46 15.70 11.99
C THR A 197 3.56 14.94 11.26
N TYR A 198 4.12 13.93 11.90
CA TYR A 198 4.97 13.00 11.21
C TYR A 198 4.46 11.57 11.42
N VAL A 199 4.64 10.75 10.38
CA VAL A 199 4.44 9.29 10.42
C VAL A 199 5.72 8.63 9.95
N LYS A 200 6.36 7.89 10.85
CA LYS A 200 7.56 7.10 10.57
C LYS A 200 7.14 5.66 10.32
N PHE A 201 7.42 5.16 9.13
CA PHE A 201 7.10 3.79 8.74
C PHE A 201 8.11 2.80 9.29
N SER A 202 7.71 1.55 9.37
CA SER A 202 8.58 0.46 9.87
C SER A 202 9.81 0.25 8.98
N PRO A 203 10.86 -0.40 9.52
CA PRO A 203 12.03 -0.80 8.74
C PRO A 203 11.69 -1.63 7.50
N GLN A 204 10.66 -2.48 7.58
CA GLN A 204 10.21 -3.33 6.47
C GLN A 204 9.61 -2.51 5.33
N VAL A 205 8.79 -1.49 5.63
CA VAL A 205 8.27 -0.55 4.63
C VAL A 205 9.43 0.23 4.01
N THR A 206 10.35 0.71 4.85
CA THR A 206 11.56 1.42 4.41
C THR A 206 12.40 0.56 3.47
N ALA A 207 12.67 -0.70 3.82
CA ALA A 207 13.40 -1.63 2.98
C ALA A 207 12.71 -1.90 1.62
N SER A 208 11.38 -1.90 1.57
CA SER A 208 10.64 -2.00 0.30
C SER A 208 10.88 -0.79 -0.61
N ILE A 209 10.99 0.40 -0.04
CA ILE A 209 11.30 1.62 -0.79
C ILE A 209 12.77 1.59 -1.24
N GLU A 210 13.68 1.25 -0.36
CA GLU A 210 15.13 1.16 -0.64
C GLU A 210 15.47 0.11 -1.70
N SER A 211 14.75 -1.01 -1.70
CA SER A 211 14.91 -2.07 -2.71
C SER A 211 14.17 -1.79 -4.02
N ASN A 212 13.61 -0.60 -4.20
CA ASN A 212 12.84 -0.21 -5.38
C ASN A 212 11.62 -1.12 -5.66
N ASN A 213 11.06 -1.74 -4.59
CA ASN A 213 9.90 -2.62 -4.66
C ASN A 213 8.57 -1.84 -4.59
N PHE A 214 8.43 -0.84 -5.45
CA PHE A 214 7.20 -0.06 -5.58
C PHE A 214 6.91 0.25 -7.05
N ARG A 215 5.68 0.65 -7.34
CA ARG A 215 5.21 0.84 -8.70
C ARG A 215 4.22 1.99 -8.79
N LEU A 216 4.32 2.74 -9.87
CA LEU A 216 3.38 3.81 -10.18
C LEU A 216 1.98 3.23 -10.44
N VAL A 217 0.96 3.83 -9.83
CA VAL A 217 -0.45 3.46 -9.99
C VAL A 217 -1.31 4.71 -10.14
N ASN A 218 -2.41 4.60 -10.86
CA ASN A 218 -3.37 5.70 -10.98
C ASN A 218 -4.14 5.85 -9.66
N TYR A 219 -3.66 6.76 -8.81
CA TYR A 219 -4.19 7.02 -7.48
C TYR A 219 -5.63 7.55 -7.51
N ARG A 220 -5.94 8.43 -8.45
CA ARG A 220 -7.28 9.00 -8.58
C ARG A 220 -8.33 7.91 -8.84
N LYS A 221 -8.02 6.97 -9.75
CA LYS A 221 -8.89 5.81 -9.98
C LYS A 221 -9.00 4.94 -8.72
N LEU A 222 -7.87 4.67 -8.02
CA LEU A 222 -7.89 3.87 -6.78
C LEU A 222 -8.80 4.45 -5.72
N MET A 223 -8.72 5.76 -5.49
CA MET A 223 -9.49 6.43 -4.45
C MET A 223 -10.98 6.56 -4.81
N ALA A 224 -11.32 6.54 -6.10
CA ALA A 224 -12.71 6.64 -6.56
C ALA A 224 -13.53 5.36 -6.37
N TYR A 225 -12.90 4.19 -6.19
CA TYR A 225 -13.63 2.94 -6.03
C TYR A 225 -14.42 2.87 -4.72
N THR A 226 -15.68 2.50 -4.83
CA THR A 226 -16.53 2.14 -3.69
C THR A 226 -16.27 0.72 -3.25
N SER A 227 -16.04 -0.19 -4.21
CA SER A 227 -15.69 -1.58 -3.98
C SER A 227 -14.23 -1.74 -3.51
N THR A 228 -14.07 -2.39 -2.37
CA THR A 228 -12.75 -2.81 -1.87
C THR A 228 -12.08 -3.79 -2.84
N ILE A 229 -12.86 -4.71 -3.43
CA ILE A 229 -12.34 -5.70 -4.40
C ILE A 229 -11.80 -4.98 -5.64
N ALA A 230 -12.51 -3.98 -6.17
CA ALA A 230 -12.05 -3.21 -7.33
C ALA A 230 -10.71 -2.52 -7.05
N ARG A 231 -10.57 -1.87 -5.88
CA ARG A 231 -9.33 -1.21 -5.47
C ARG A 231 -8.15 -2.17 -5.34
N LEU A 232 -8.35 -3.30 -4.66
CA LEU A 232 -7.32 -4.32 -4.47
C LEU A 232 -6.95 -5.02 -5.78
N LEU A 233 -7.94 -5.28 -6.66
CA LEU A 233 -7.69 -5.80 -8.01
C LEU A 233 -6.88 -4.81 -8.85
N HIS A 234 -7.19 -3.53 -8.83
CA HIS A 234 -6.41 -2.53 -9.56
C HIS A 234 -4.95 -2.49 -9.08
N LYS A 235 -4.71 -2.49 -7.76
CA LYS A 235 -3.34 -2.61 -7.21
C LYS A 235 -2.66 -3.90 -7.69
N ARG A 236 -3.36 -5.04 -7.63
CA ARG A 236 -2.85 -6.34 -8.09
C ARG A 236 -2.51 -6.34 -9.58
N LEU A 237 -3.38 -5.78 -10.42
CA LEU A 237 -3.13 -5.65 -11.86
C LEU A 237 -1.91 -4.75 -12.12
N ALA A 238 -1.79 -3.61 -11.44
CA ALA A 238 -0.63 -2.73 -11.57
C ALA A 238 0.70 -3.44 -11.25
N HIS A 239 0.71 -4.34 -10.27
CA HIS A 239 1.92 -5.07 -9.88
C HIS A 239 2.21 -6.32 -10.70
N ASN A 240 1.17 -7.04 -11.15
CA ASN A 240 1.31 -8.38 -11.73
C ASN A 240 1.09 -8.41 -13.24
N PHE A 241 0.29 -7.49 -13.80
CA PHE A 241 0.01 -7.44 -15.24
C PHE A 241 0.93 -6.41 -15.93
N VAL A 242 2.25 -6.61 -15.76
CA VAL A 242 3.30 -5.68 -16.21
C VAL A 242 3.55 -5.68 -17.72
N TYR A 243 3.04 -6.69 -18.43
CA TYR A 243 3.11 -6.82 -19.89
C TYR A 243 1.71 -6.70 -20.52
N ALA A 244 0.82 -5.93 -19.90
CA ALA A 244 -0.51 -5.69 -20.44
C ALA A 244 -0.42 -5.07 -21.84
N ASP A 245 -1.07 -5.71 -22.79
CA ASP A 245 -1.28 -5.25 -24.16
C ASP A 245 -2.70 -5.69 -24.61
N ASP A 246 -3.05 -5.40 -25.85
CA ASP A 246 -4.36 -5.71 -26.44
C ASP A 246 -4.58 -7.21 -26.75
N GLU A 247 -3.52 -8.00 -26.79
CA GLU A 247 -3.58 -9.46 -27.06
C GLU A 247 -3.58 -10.29 -25.79
N GLN A 248 -3.07 -9.76 -24.66
CA GLN A 248 -2.92 -10.51 -23.42
C GLN A 248 -4.10 -10.34 -22.47
N THR A 249 -4.50 -11.43 -21.83
CA THR A 249 -5.50 -11.46 -20.79
C THR A 249 -4.86 -11.75 -19.42
N TYR A 250 -5.44 -11.20 -18.37
CA TYR A 250 -5.11 -11.53 -17.00
C TYR A 250 -6.22 -12.36 -16.39
N HIS A 251 -5.89 -13.46 -15.75
CA HIS A 251 -6.89 -14.34 -15.14
C HIS A 251 -6.68 -14.51 -13.64
N PHE A 252 -7.79 -14.64 -12.92
CA PHE A 252 -7.81 -14.99 -11.50
C PHE A 252 -9.06 -15.80 -11.16
N SER A 253 -8.99 -16.62 -10.12
CA SER A 253 -10.17 -17.28 -9.56
C SER A 253 -10.75 -16.47 -8.41
N VAL A 254 -12.08 -16.53 -8.24
CA VAL A 254 -12.79 -15.81 -7.17
C VAL A 254 -12.28 -16.24 -5.80
N ASN A 255 -12.12 -17.55 -5.56
CA ASN A 255 -11.61 -18.02 -4.28
C ASN A 255 -10.17 -17.54 -4.01
N SER A 256 -9.33 -17.40 -5.08
CA SER A 256 -7.96 -16.91 -4.91
C SER A 256 -7.90 -15.46 -4.47
N ILE A 257 -8.74 -14.58 -5.04
CA ILE A 257 -8.75 -13.17 -4.62
C ILE A 257 -9.34 -13.00 -3.22
N TYR A 258 -10.35 -13.77 -2.85
CA TYR A 258 -10.92 -13.73 -1.48
C TYR A 258 -9.88 -14.16 -0.43
N ARG A 259 -9.08 -15.17 -0.73
CA ARG A 259 -7.97 -15.59 0.11
C ARG A 259 -6.87 -14.53 0.17
N ASP A 260 -6.40 -14.08 -1.00
CA ASP A 260 -5.24 -13.20 -1.10
C ASP A 260 -5.54 -11.77 -0.62
N PHE A 261 -6.79 -11.32 -0.70
CA PHE A 261 -7.24 -10.01 -0.20
C PHE A 261 -7.74 -10.04 1.24
N GLY A 262 -7.80 -11.22 1.84
CA GLY A 262 -8.28 -11.38 3.21
C GLY A 262 -9.78 -11.07 3.37
N LEU A 263 -10.57 -11.33 2.34
CA LEU A 263 -12.02 -11.20 2.37
C LEU A 263 -12.66 -12.42 3.07
N ASN A 264 -13.97 -12.35 3.33
CA ASN A 264 -14.67 -13.44 3.99
C ASN A 264 -14.72 -14.71 3.14
N GLN A 265 -13.87 -15.67 3.46
CA GLN A 265 -13.76 -16.93 2.72
C GLN A 265 -14.95 -17.87 2.95
N GLU A 266 -15.69 -17.71 4.04
CA GLU A 266 -16.86 -18.52 4.36
C GLU A 266 -18.13 -18.09 3.62
N SER A 267 -18.10 -16.91 2.96
CA SER A 267 -19.19 -16.48 2.11
C SER A 267 -19.50 -17.49 1.01
N LEU A 268 -20.78 -17.67 0.71
CA LEU A 268 -21.21 -18.55 -0.38
C LEU A 268 -20.61 -18.09 -1.72
N LEU A 269 -20.19 -19.01 -2.56
CA LEU A 269 -19.58 -18.71 -3.85
C LEU A 269 -20.43 -17.75 -4.70
N LYS A 270 -21.77 -17.89 -4.69
CA LYS A 270 -22.67 -17.00 -5.40
C LYS A 270 -22.54 -15.52 -4.98
N HIS A 271 -22.33 -15.27 -3.67
CA HIS A 271 -22.14 -13.90 -3.14
C HIS A 271 -20.77 -13.37 -3.52
N LYS A 272 -19.73 -14.19 -3.37
CA LYS A 272 -18.36 -13.84 -3.81
C LYS A 272 -18.33 -13.44 -5.28
N VAL A 273 -19.02 -14.22 -6.13
CA VAL A 273 -19.11 -13.94 -7.57
C VAL A 273 -19.87 -12.65 -7.85
N ALA A 274 -20.98 -12.41 -7.15
CA ALA A 274 -21.77 -11.18 -7.31
C ALA A 274 -20.94 -9.96 -6.94
N GLU A 275 -20.30 -9.93 -5.77
CA GLU A 275 -19.42 -8.85 -5.33
C GLU A 275 -18.23 -8.65 -6.28
N THR A 276 -17.68 -9.74 -6.84
CA THR A 276 -16.60 -9.65 -7.84
C THR A 276 -17.10 -9.04 -9.14
N LYS A 277 -18.32 -9.38 -9.60
CA LYS A 277 -18.93 -8.76 -10.78
C LYS A 277 -19.16 -7.26 -10.60
N ASP A 278 -19.66 -6.84 -9.42
CA ASP A 278 -19.85 -5.42 -9.11
C ASP A 278 -18.49 -4.68 -9.13
N ALA A 279 -17.45 -5.29 -8.58
CA ALA A 279 -16.09 -4.76 -8.65
C ALA A 279 -15.58 -4.66 -10.09
N MET A 280 -15.86 -5.66 -10.94
CA MET A 280 -15.49 -5.61 -12.36
C MET A 280 -16.21 -4.51 -13.10
N GLN A 281 -17.48 -4.21 -12.78
CA GLN A 281 -18.21 -3.08 -13.37
C GLN A 281 -17.53 -1.74 -13.02
N GLU A 282 -17.07 -1.56 -11.78
CA GLU A 282 -16.30 -0.35 -11.42
C GLU A 282 -14.97 -0.26 -12.19
N LEU A 283 -14.26 -1.39 -12.41
CA LEU A 283 -13.03 -1.42 -13.18
C LEU A 283 -13.27 -1.11 -14.67
N VAL A 284 -14.38 -1.56 -15.23
CA VAL A 284 -14.80 -1.21 -16.60
C VAL A 284 -15.15 0.28 -16.68
N ALA A 285 -15.96 0.78 -15.75
CA ALA A 285 -16.36 2.18 -15.72
C ALA A 285 -15.17 3.15 -15.53
N SER A 286 -14.10 2.69 -14.92
CA SER A 286 -12.86 3.47 -14.71
C SER A 286 -11.80 3.27 -15.81
N ASN A 287 -12.13 2.60 -16.90
CA ASN A 287 -11.19 2.31 -17.99
C ASN A 287 -9.92 1.58 -17.53
N VAL A 288 -10.07 0.61 -16.65
CA VAL A 288 -8.98 -0.33 -16.27
C VAL A 288 -9.16 -1.65 -17.03
N VAL A 289 -10.39 -2.09 -17.16
CA VAL A 289 -10.80 -3.30 -17.88
C VAL A 289 -11.67 -2.91 -19.06
N ALA A 290 -11.38 -3.45 -20.23
CA ALA A 290 -12.22 -3.27 -21.41
C ALA A 290 -13.38 -4.26 -21.42
N ASP A 291 -13.10 -5.53 -21.12
CA ASP A 291 -14.08 -6.61 -21.09
C ASP A 291 -13.56 -7.76 -20.19
N TYR A 292 -14.45 -8.65 -19.79
CA TYR A 292 -14.10 -9.86 -19.06
C TYR A 292 -15.02 -11.02 -19.38
N LYS A 293 -14.47 -12.24 -19.30
CA LYS A 293 -15.19 -13.51 -19.43
C LYS A 293 -15.17 -14.26 -18.12
N ILE A 294 -16.23 -15.01 -17.85
CA ILE A 294 -16.35 -15.81 -16.62
C ILE A 294 -16.45 -17.29 -17.00
N ASN A 295 -15.49 -18.06 -16.55
CA ASN A 295 -15.40 -19.49 -16.81
C ASN A 295 -15.68 -20.28 -15.53
N PRO A 296 -16.69 -21.17 -15.51
CA PRO A 296 -17.00 -21.96 -14.34
C PRO A 296 -15.98 -23.06 -14.11
N VAL A 297 -15.66 -23.32 -12.85
CA VAL A 297 -14.81 -24.45 -12.41
C VAL A 297 -15.65 -25.43 -11.65
N TYR A 298 -15.68 -26.68 -12.11
CA TYR A 298 -16.45 -27.76 -11.51
C TYR A 298 -15.55 -28.74 -10.76
N ASP A 299 -16.11 -29.40 -9.76
CA ASP A 299 -15.46 -30.47 -9.02
C ASP A 299 -15.14 -31.64 -9.95
N ALA A 300 -13.89 -32.12 -9.95
CA ALA A 300 -13.44 -33.22 -10.78
C ALA A 300 -14.21 -34.54 -10.49
N SER A 301 -14.63 -34.76 -9.23
CA SER A 301 -15.36 -35.94 -8.77
C SER A 301 -16.88 -35.79 -8.89
N ARG A 302 -17.38 -34.55 -8.90
CA ARG A 302 -18.80 -34.20 -8.96
C ARG A 302 -19.04 -33.16 -10.04
N LYS A 303 -19.12 -33.59 -11.29
CA LYS A 303 -19.15 -32.73 -12.50
C LYS A 303 -20.19 -31.58 -12.48
N ASN A 304 -21.24 -31.69 -11.68
CA ASN A 304 -22.29 -30.66 -11.59
C ASN A 304 -22.08 -29.71 -10.40
N LYS A 305 -21.04 -29.89 -9.58
CA LYS A 305 -20.80 -29.02 -8.43
C LYS A 305 -19.83 -27.92 -8.82
N LEU A 306 -20.35 -26.70 -8.97
CA LEU A 306 -19.53 -25.49 -9.16
C LEU A 306 -18.71 -25.22 -7.89
N THR A 307 -17.39 -25.14 -8.02
CA THR A 307 -16.45 -24.92 -6.91
C THR A 307 -15.78 -23.57 -6.94
N ASP A 308 -15.63 -22.97 -8.14
CA ASP A 308 -15.02 -21.65 -8.33
C ASP A 308 -15.45 -21.04 -9.67
N GLN A 309 -15.09 -19.78 -9.90
CA GLN A 309 -15.18 -19.12 -11.19
C GLN A 309 -13.89 -18.36 -11.50
N ILE A 310 -13.43 -18.49 -12.73
CA ILE A 310 -12.25 -17.79 -13.25
C ILE A 310 -12.72 -16.60 -14.07
N PHE A 311 -12.18 -15.44 -13.76
CA PHE A 311 -12.35 -14.22 -14.54
C PHE A 311 -11.14 -14.05 -15.45
N ASP A 312 -11.39 -13.96 -16.77
CA ASP A 312 -10.40 -13.60 -17.76
C ASP A 312 -10.63 -12.15 -18.16
N ILE A 313 -9.67 -11.28 -17.88
CA ILE A 313 -9.76 -9.83 -18.02
C ILE A 313 -9.00 -9.40 -19.27
N THR A 314 -9.64 -8.65 -20.14
CA THR A 314 -8.99 -7.89 -21.20
C THR A 314 -8.72 -6.47 -20.72
N PRO A 315 -7.46 -5.97 -20.74
CA PRO A 315 -7.14 -4.65 -20.25
C PRO A 315 -7.72 -3.55 -21.17
N HIS A 316 -8.11 -2.43 -20.58
CA HIS A 316 -8.48 -1.25 -21.36
C HIS A 316 -7.21 -0.50 -21.84
N GLU A 317 -7.28 0.19 -22.98
CA GLU A 317 -6.14 0.94 -23.54
C GLU A 317 -5.55 1.98 -22.55
N ASP A 318 -6.39 2.59 -21.71
CA ASP A 318 -5.92 3.53 -20.69
C ASP A 318 -5.08 2.83 -19.61
N PHE A 319 -5.48 1.61 -19.21
CA PHE A 319 -4.68 0.80 -18.29
C PHE A 319 -3.37 0.36 -18.93
N ILE A 320 -3.37 -0.01 -20.21
CA ILE A 320 -2.13 -0.31 -20.96
C ILE A 320 -1.20 0.91 -20.96
N LYS A 321 -1.72 2.11 -21.20
CA LYS A 321 -0.95 3.36 -21.10
C LYS A 321 -0.38 3.57 -19.69
N ASP A 322 -1.17 3.26 -18.65
CA ASP A 322 -0.72 3.36 -17.25
C ASP A 322 0.41 2.34 -16.95
N VAL A 323 0.30 1.11 -17.46
CA VAL A 323 1.35 0.08 -17.36
C VAL A 323 2.63 0.50 -18.08
N ILE A 324 2.52 1.06 -19.29
CA ILE A 324 3.67 1.59 -20.04
C ILE A 324 4.38 2.70 -19.26
N LYS A 325 3.61 3.62 -18.65
CA LYS A 325 4.15 4.70 -17.80
C LYS A 325 4.88 4.11 -16.58
N ALA A 326 4.25 3.14 -15.89
CA ALA A 326 4.84 2.48 -14.74
C ALA A 326 6.13 1.71 -15.11
N ASN A 327 6.16 1.05 -16.28
CA ASN A 327 7.36 0.37 -16.77
C ASN A 327 8.49 1.35 -17.11
N LYS A 328 8.18 2.50 -17.70
CA LYS A 328 9.15 3.58 -17.94
C LYS A 328 9.71 4.14 -16.63
N ASP A 329 8.86 4.31 -15.62
CA ASP A 329 9.29 4.76 -14.30
C ASP A 329 10.22 3.74 -13.63
N VAL A 330 9.91 2.44 -13.68
CA VAL A 330 10.79 1.37 -13.19
C VAL A 330 12.14 1.36 -13.93
N LYS A 331 12.13 1.49 -15.27
CA LYS A 331 13.35 1.55 -16.07
C LYS A 331 14.20 2.75 -15.71
N ARG A 332 13.60 3.95 -15.55
CA ARG A 332 14.28 5.17 -15.12
C ARG A 332 14.97 4.93 -13.78
N ARG A 333 14.25 4.43 -12.78
CA ARG A 333 14.77 4.17 -11.43
C ARG A 333 15.92 3.17 -11.44
N ASN A 334 15.80 2.08 -12.18
CA ASN A 334 16.86 1.08 -12.30
C ASN A 334 18.10 1.65 -13.00
N GLY A 335 17.93 2.51 -14.00
CA GLY A 335 19.03 3.21 -14.68
C GLY A 335 19.73 4.23 -13.77
N GLU A 336 18.97 4.91 -12.92
CA GLU A 336 19.50 5.88 -11.95
C GLU A 336 20.19 5.21 -10.75
N MET A 337 19.76 4.00 -10.37
CA MET A 337 20.40 3.17 -9.34
C MET A 337 21.62 2.41 -9.85
N SER A 338 21.92 2.42 -11.15
CA SER A 338 23.13 1.78 -11.66
C SER A 338 24.36 2.46 -11.07
N ILE A 339 25.24 1.67 -10.46
CA ILE A 339 26.45 2.13 -9.78
C ILE A 339 27.33 2.99 -10.71
N GLU A 340 27.29 2.74 -12.02
CA GLU A 340 28.04 3.45 -13.05
C GLU A 340 27.78 4.97 -13.06
N LYS A 341 26.55 5.40 -12.72
CA LYS A 341 26.18 6.83 -12.73
C LYS A 341 26.78 7.62 -11.55
N TYR A 342 27.09 6.91 -10.46
CA TYR A 342 27.56 7.51 -9.19
C TYR A 342 29.06 7.29 -8.93
N LEU A 343 29.74 6.53 -9.78
CA LEU A 343 31.19 6.40 -9.70
C LEU A 343 31.89 7.64 -10.28
N PRO A 344 32.97 8.15 -9.64
CA PRO A 344 33.85 9.09 -10.24
C PRO A 344 34.30 8.61 -11.63
N ALA A 345 34.50 9.54 -12.57
CA ALA A 345 34.86 9.23 -13.97
C ALA A 345 36.04 8.24 -14.06
N GLU A 346 37.03 8.42 -13.20
CA GLU A 346 38.23 7.58 -13.09
C GLU A 346 37.94 6.11 -12.75
N LEU A 347 36.86 5.82 -12.07
CA LEU A 347 36.47 4.44 -11.69
C LEU A 347 35.49 3.79 -12.71
N ARG A 348 34.89 4.58 -13.61
CA ARG A 348 33.97 4.07 -14.64
C ARG A 348 34.72 3.32 -15.76
N GLU A 349 35.97 3.73 -16.07
CA GLU A 349 36.76 3.11 -17.11
C GLU A 349 37.29 1.71 -16.78
N ASN A 350 37.25 1.33 -15.48
CA ASN A 350 37.76 0.04 -14.99
C ASN A 350 36.66 -1.01 -14.77
N LEU A 351 35.39 -0.72 -15.14
CA LEU A 351 34.33 -1.70 -15.03
C LEU A 351 34.39 -2.72 -16.19
N PRO A 352 34.20 -4.02 -15.92
CA PRO A 352 34.14 -5.02 -16.98
C PRO A 352 32.98 -4.71 -17.93
N LYS A 353 33.27 -4.49 -19.18
CA LYS A 353 32.23 -4.34 -20.23
C LYS A 353 31.47 -5.66 -20.32
N LYS A 354 30.15 -5.60 -20.05
CA LYS A 354 29.21 -6.72 -20.19
C LYS A 354 29.02 -7.09 -21.66
#